data_4fedd9f68e3b33bb0bc7c752f0c9295c
#
_entry.id   4fedd9f68e3b33bb0bc7c752f0c9295c
#
_cell.length_a   1.000
_cell.length_b   1.000
_cell.length_c   1.000
_cell.angle_alpha   90.00
_cell.angle_beta   90.00
_cell.angle_gamma   90.00
#
_symmetry.space_group_name_H-M   'P 1'
#
loop_
_entity.id
_entity.type
_entity.pdbx_description
1 polymer ?
#
loop_
_entity_poly.entity_id
_entity_poly.type
_entity_poly.pdbx_seq_one_letter_code
_entity_poly.pdbx_strand_id
1 'polypeptide(L)'
;MVNYACAACNFNTTIKTHYTRHLKTKKHQKNLKPFKCPECDDCFTLKSSLDRHIEKFCDPKQKYKMLLEEKDKYIEELKKSTVTQYNTAIQCNIYNMPPIKFLNTFFSNNPSFQEIVNCLQADKLSITELSNLENAHSTGNPAFIGYEIDKILKSRNSKLINNLESKDKTCANFMFSNDGSCRRYIAKGPNEWEFFTDNNSIEDSTSVILDQASIESNEMLNISKKERTNITKYIQRINDWNTSKLQLLDKI
;
A
#
# COMPACT_ATOMS: atom_id res chain seq x y z
N MET A 1 -10.88 -17.20 63.46
CA MET A 1 -10.49 -16.02 64.30
C MET A 1 -10.51 -14.79 63.39
N VAL A 2 -11.11 -13.72 63.89
CA VAL A 2 -11.14 -12.44 63.13
C VAL A 2 -9.85 -11.68 63.38
N ASN A 3 -9.17 -11.24 62.30
CA ASN A 3 -7.93 -10.45 62.40
C ASN A 3 -8.27 -8.96 62.16
N TYR A 4 -7.91 -8.10 63.06
CA TYR A 4 -8.09 -6.66 62.95
C TYR A 4 -6.75 -6.00 62.53
N ALA A 5 -6.73 -5.43 61.32
CA ALA A 5 -5.55 -4.83 60.73
C ALA A 5 -5.72 -3.31 60.49
N CYS A 6 -4.73 -2.53 60.82
CA CYS A 6 -4.64 -1.12 60.52
C CYS A 6 -3.53 -0.87 59.48
N ALA A 7 -3.92 -0.63 58.23
CA ALA A 7 -2.97 -0.40 57.14
C ALA A 7 -2.08 0.88 57.37
N ALA A 8 -2.66 1.94 57.95
CA ALA A 8 -1.94 3.18 58.20
C ALA A 8 -0.80 3.08 59.23
N CYS A 9 -0.87 2.07 60.13
CA CYS A 9 0.09 1.89 61.21
C CYS A 9 0.82 0.55 61.15
N ASN A 10 0.51 -0.30 60.21
CA ASN A 10 0.99 -1.69 60.10
C ASN A 10 0.77 -2.48 61.40
N PHE A 11 -0.37 -2.23 62.08
CA PHE A 11 -0.72 -2.82 63.36
C PHE A 11 -1.74 -3.92 63.11
N ASN A 12 -1.48 -5.14 63.62
CA ASN A 12 -2.36 -6.29 63.50
C ASN A 12 -2.65 -6.90 64.92
N THR A 13 -3.89 -7.29 65.15
CA THR A 13 -4.30 -7.94 66.37
C THR A 13 -5.57 -8.80 66.18
N THR A 14 -5.69 -9.88 66.88
CA THR A 14 -6.90 -10.69 66.90
C THR A 14 -7.91 -10.23 67.98
N ILE A 15 -7.54 -9.25 68.81
CA ILE A 15 -8.33 -8.77 69.92
C ILE A 15 -8.97 -7.42 69.57
N LYS A 16 -10.28 -7.37 69.45
CA LYS A 16 -11.04 -6.17 69.07
C LYS A 16 -10.76 -4.97 69.97
N THR A 17 -10.64 -5.14 71.30
CA THR A 17 -10.36 -4.09 72.26
C THR A 17 -8.98 -3.44 72.07
N HIS A 18 -7.99 -4.25 71.66
CA HIS A 18 -6.64 -3.75 71.33
C HIS A 18 -6.67 -2.90 70.08
N TYR A 19 -7.42 -3.32 69.03
CA TYR A 19 -7.63 -2.56 67.82
C TYR A 19 -8.31 -1.19 68.09
N THR A 20 -9.41 -1.22 68.84
CA THR A 20 -10.16 -0.01 69.24
C THR A 20 -9.29 0.96 70.07
N ARG A 21 -8.45 0.46 70.98
CA ARG A 21 -7.49 1.26 71.75
C ARG A 21 -6.41 1.83 70.82
N HIS A 22 -5.88 1.06 69.83
CA HIS A 22 -4.94 1.52 68.84
C HIS A 22 -5.49 2.71 68.07
N LEU A 23 -6.72 2.68 67.57
CA LEU A 23 -7.35 3.74 66.80
C LEU A 23 -7.43 5.08 67.58
N LYS A 24 -7.48 5.04 68.93
CA LYS A 24 -7.50 6.24 69.82
C LYS A 24 -6.13 6.77 70.14
N THR A 25 -5.03 6.12 69.75
CA THR A 25 -3.69 6.57 70.07
C THR A 25 -3.26 7.80 69.23
N LYS A 26 -2.50 8.71 69.88
CA LYS A 26 -1.89 9.88 69.18
C LYS A 26 -1.06 9.45 67.97
N LYS A 27 -0.41 8.28 68.03
CA LYS A 27 0.38 7.71 66.93
C LYS A 27 -0.49 7.38 65.73
N HIS A 28 -1.63 6.72 65.96
CA HIS A 28 -2.59 6.42 64.89
C HIS A 28 -3.16 7.67 64.24
N GLN A 29 -3.54 8.66 65.06
CA GLN A 29 -4.09 9.93 64.57
C GLN A 29 -3.06 10.73 63.74
N LYS A 30 -1.77 10.68 64.10
CA LYS A 30 -0.68 11.31 63.28
C LYS A 30 -0.53 10.59 61.94
N ASN A 31 -0.61 9.27 61.88
CA ASN A 31 -0.46 8.50 60.66
C ASN A 31 -1.69 8.66 59.72
N LEU A 32 -2.84 9.05 60.19
CA LEU A 32 -4.04 9.36 59.42
C LEU A 32 -4.01 10.71 58.73
N LYS A 33 -3.12 11.63 59.13
CA LYS A 33 -2.93 12.93 58.49
C LYS A 33 -1.55 12.96 57.83
N PRO A 34 -1.40 12.38 56.65
CA PRO A 34 -0.11 12.43 55.97
C PRO A 34 0.27 13.86 55.61
N PHE A 35 1.55 14.16 55.73
CA PHE A 35 2.13 15.42 55.24
C PHE A 35 2.25 15.34 53.73
N LYS A 36 1.47 16.15 53.02
CA LYS A 36 1.44 16.17 51.57
C LYS A 36 2.43 17.19 51.03
N CYS A 37 3.22 16.80 50.03
CA CYS A 37 4.08 17.71 49.32
C CYS A 37 3.23 18.66 48.44
N PRO A 38 3.36 19.98 48.53
CA PRO A 38 2.58 20.91 47.72
C PRO A 38 2.99 20.90 46.23
N GLU A 39 4.18 20.40 45.90
CA GLU A 39 4.74 20.45 44.54
C GLU A 39 4.47 19.17 43.73
N CYS A 40 4.50 17.99 44.38
CA CYS A 40 4.36 16.71 43.65
C CYS A 40 3.24 15.82 44.16
N ASP A 41 2.49 16.27 45.19
CA ASP A 41 1.38 15.57 45.84
C ASP A 41 1.76 14.27 46.58
N ASP A 42 3.04 13.93 46.70
CA ASP A 42 3.50 12.77 47.45
C ASP A 42 3.18 12.93 48.94
N CYS A 43 2.79 11.83 49.60
CA CYS A 43 2.37 11.83 50.97
C CYS A 43 3.41 11.15 51.88
N PHE A 44 3.71 11.82 53.01
CA PHE A 44 4.67 11.36 54.01
C PHE A 44 4.04 11.19 55.36
N THR A 45 4.44 10.18 56.10
CA THR A 45 3.95 9.92 57.48
C THR A 45 4.62 10.81 58.53
N LEU A 46 5.78 11.36 58.22
CA LEU A 46 6.56 12.23 59.10
C LEU A 46 6.86 13.56 58.38
N LYS A 47 6.72 14.66 59.14
CA LYS A 47 7.07 16.00 58.63
C LYS A 47 8.53 16.09 58.22
N SER A 48 9.45 15.53 59.01
CA SER A 48 10.90 15.52 58.66
C SER A 48 11.20 14.75 57.35
N SER A 49 10.38 13.77 56.98
CA SER A 49 10.50 13.09 55.74
C SER A 49 10.01 13.94 54.56
N LEU A 50 8.93 14.71 54.77
CA LEU A 50 8.45 15.69 53.79
C LEU A 50 9.46 16.81 53.59
N ASP A 51 10.01 17.39 54.68
CA ASP A 51 10.97 18.47 54.61
C ASP A 51 12.24 18.04 53.84
N ARG A 52 12.76 16.84 54.12
CA ARG A 52 13.87 16.26 53.36
C ARG A 52 13.53 15.97 51.89
N HIS A 53 12.30 15.55 51.62
CA HIS A 53 11.84 15.33 50.25
C HIS A 53 11.80 16.65 49.47
N ILE A 54 11.23 17.72 50.04
CA ILE A 54 11.18 19.03 49.40
C ILE A 54 12.57 19.55 49.13
N GLU A 55 13.50 19.42 50.11
CA GLU A 55 14.84 19.95 50.01
C GLU A 55 15.73 19.23 48.99
N LYS A 56 15.62 17.89 48.92
CA LYS A 56 16.59 17.05 48.18
C LYS A 56 16.04 16.26 47.00
N PHE A 57 14.77 15.93 47.01
CA PHE A 57 14.20 14.96 46.11
C PHE A 57 12.96 15.43 45.32
N CYS A 58 12.38 16.59 45.71
CA CYS A 58 11.22 17.11 45.02
C CYS A 58 11.65 17.89 43.78
N ASP A 59 11.57 17.26 42.60
CA ASP A 59 11.70 17.95 41.33
C ASP A 59 10.40 17.80 40.50
N PRO A 60 9.46 18.76 40.67
CA PRO A 60 8.21 18.73 39.92
C PRO A 60 8.44 18.84 38.40
N LYS A 61 9.50 19.53 37.97
CA LYS A 61 9.83 19.66 36.53
C LYS A 61 10.22 18.32 35.93
N GLN A 62 10.97 17.49 36.67
CA GLN A 62 11.36 16.17 36.20
C GLN A 62 10.15 15.23 36.10
N LYS A 63 9.20 15.27 37.04
CA LYS A 63 7.96 14.50 36.99
C LYS A 63 7.09 14.90 35.81
N TYR A 64 6.92 16.20 35.56
CA TYR A 64 6.18 16.68 34.39
C TYR A 64 6.88 16.33 33.07
N LYS A 65 8.18 16.37 33.03
CA LYS A 65 8.95 15.95 31.85
C LYS A 65 8.73 14.44 31.51
N MET A 66 8.82 13.60 32.51
CA MET A 66 8.54 12.14 32.31
C MET A 66 7.11 11.89 31.85
N LEU A 67 6.13 12.61 32.41
CA LEU A 67 4.73 12.46 31.98
C LEU A 67 4.49 12.96 30.56
N LEU A 68 5.19 14.02 30.14
CA LEU A 68 5.14 14.52 28.77
C LEU A 68 5.76 13.51 27.81
N GLU A 69 6.93 12.97 28.12
CA GLU A 69 7.60 11.95 27.30
C GLU A 69 6.73 10.67 27.14
N GLU A 70 6.03 10.26 28.18
CA GLU A 70 5.09 9.13 28.14
C GLU A 70 3.89 9.44 27.24
N LYS A 71 3.30 10.63 27.35
CA LYS A 71 2.20 11.06 26.48
C LYS A 71 2.62 11.17 25.03
N ASP A 72 3.81 11.71 24.77
CA ASP A 72 4.33 11.83 23.41
C ASP A 72 4.54 10.45 22.76
N LYS A 73 5.06 9.48 23.51
CA LYS A 73 5.15 8.08 23.03
C LYS A 73 3.77 7.51 22.71
N TYR A 74 2.80 7.72 23.58
CA TYR A 74 1.43 7.22 23.33
C TYR A 74 0.77 7.88 22.12
N ILE A 75 0.97 9.18 21.92
CA ILE A 75 0.50 9.90 20.72
C ILE A 75 1.14 9.33 19.46
N GLU A 76 2.44 9.03 19.50
CA GLU A 76 3.17 8.47 18.36
C GLU A 76 2.69 7.05 18.02
N GLU A 77 2.40 6.23 19.01
CA GLU A 77 1.80 4.89 18.82
C GLU A 77 0.39 4.96 18.22
N LEU A 78 -0.44 5.91 18.72
CA LEU A 78 -1.77 6.14 18.14
C LEU A 78 -1.71 6.59 16.70
N LYS A 79 -0.81 7.51 16.34
CA LYS A 79 -0.60 7.97 14.96
C LYS A 79 -0.23 6.80 14.05
N LYS A 80 0.74 5.96 14.44
CA LYS A 80 1.14 4.77 13.67
C LYS A 80 -0.01 3.80 13.48
N SER A 81 -0.76 3.50 14.54
CA SER A 81 -1.90 2.59 14.48
C SER A 81 -3.00 3.12 13.55
N THR A 82 -3.35 4.40 13.67
CA THR A 82 -4.40 5.03 12.84
C THR A 82 -4.02 5.06 11.37
N VAL A 83 -2.77 5.44 11.04
CA VAL A 83 -2.26 5.45 9.66
C VAL A 83 -2.27 4.05 9.07
N THR A 84 -1.83 3.03 9.83
CA THR A 84 -1.84 1.64 9.36
C THR A 84 -3.26 1.15 9.10
N GLN A 85 -4.21 1.40 9.98
CA GLN A 85 -5.62 1.01 9.77
C GLN A 85 -6.25 1.71 8.58
N TYR A 86 -6.00 3.00 8.40
CA TYR A 86 -6.49 3.78 7.27
C TYR A 86 -5.93 3.27 5.94
N ASN A 87 -4.62 3.05 5.87
CA ASN A 87 -3.97 2.51 4.66
C ASN A 87 -4.48 1.10 4.34
N THR A 88 -4.66 0.24 5.35
CA THR A 88 -5.22 -1.10 5.14
C THR A 88 -6.65 -1.04 4.60
N ALA A 89 -7.49 -0.14 5.12
CA ALA A 89 -8.86 0.03 4.64
C ALA A 89 -8.90 0.56 3.20
N ILE A 90 -8.04 1.52 2.85
CA ILE A 90 -7.90 2.01 1.47
C ILE A 90 -7.44 0.88 0.56
N GLN A 91 -6.38 0.16 0.91
CA GLN A 91 -5.86 -0.96 0.11
C GLN A 91 -6.93 -2.04 -0.10
N CYS A 92 -7.70 -2.42 0.93
CA CYS A 92 -8.79 -3.37 0.78
C CYS A 92 -9.87 -2.88 -0.18
N ASN A 93 -10.24 -1.60 -0.12
CA ASN A 93 -11.23 -1.02 -1.02
C ASN A 93 -10.73 -0.98 -2.47
N ILE A 94 -9.48 -0.59 -2.70
CA ILE A 94 -8.85 -0.58 -4.02
C ILE A 94 -8.71 -2.01 -4.55
N TYR A 95 -8.29 -2.95 -3.69
CA TYR A 95 -8.11 -4.35 -4.07
C TYR A 95 -9.41 -5.01 -4.57
N ASN A 96 -10.55 -4.69 -3.95
CA ASN A 96 -11.86 -5.23 -4.29
C ASN A 96 -12.60 -4.42 -5.36
N MET A 97 -12.00 -3.33 -5.87
CA MET A 97 -12.64 -2.50 -6.89
C MET A 97 -12.77 -3.25 -8.22
N PRO A 98 -13.95 -3.20 -8.90
CA PRO A 98 -14.12 -3.76 -10.23
C PRO A 98 -13.10 -3.17 -11.23
N PRO A 99 -12.61 -3.97 -12.20
CA PRO A 99 -11.54 -3.56 -13.12
C PRO A 99 -11.77 -2.22 -13.81
N ILE A 100 -12.92 -2.03 -14.43
CA ILE A 100 -13.25 -0.78 -15.14
C ILE A 100 -13.29 0.42 -14.18
N LYS A 101 -13.89 0.26 -13.01
CA LYS A 101 -13.93 1.34 -12.01
C LYS A 101 -12.53 1.70 -11.53
N PHE A 102 -11.68 0.71 -11.29
CA PHE A 102 -10.28 0.91 -10.91
C PHE A 102 -9.53 1.70 -11.99
N LEU A 103 -9.61 1.25 -13.25
CA LEU A 103 -8.91 1.89 -14.37
C LEU A 103 -9.42 3.30 -14.64
N ASN A 104 -10.72 3.53 -14.60
CA ASN A 104 -11.31 4.87 -14.77
C ASN A 104 -10.97 5.82 -13.61
N THR A 105 -10.73 5.30 -12.40
CA THR A 105 -10.36 6.13 -11.25
C THR A 105 -8.90 6.55 -11.29
N PHE A 106 -7.99 5.64 -11.60
CA PHE A 106 -6.56 5.86 -11.45
C PHE A 106 -5.81 6.05 -12.78
N PHE A 107 -6.39 5.60 -13.89
CA PHE A 107 -5.76 5.59 -15.21
C PHE A 107 -6.66 6.21 -16.29
N SER A 108 -7.50 7.17 -15.90
CA SER A 108 -8.43 7.86 -16.81
C SER A 108 -7.73 8.64 -17.93
N ASN A 109 -6.52 9.13 -17.66
CA ASN A 109 -5.74 9.96 -18.59
C ASN A 109 -4.88 9.15 -19.55
N ASN A 110 -4.92 7.82 -19.51
CA ASN A 110 -4.19 7.01 -20.47
C ASN A 110 -4.70 7.24 -21.90
N PRO A 111 -3.82 7.22 -22.90
CA PRO A 111 -4.22 7.26 -24.31
C PRO A 111 -5.19 6.12 -24.61
N SER A 112 -6.11 6.35 -25.54
CA SER A 112 -6.98 5.29 -26.04
C SER A 112 -6.19 4.25 -26.80
N PHE A 113 -6.71 3.04 -26.89
CA PHE A 113 -6.09 1.98 -27.69
C PHE A 113 -5.99 2.37 -29.17
N GLN A 114 -6.98 3.09 -29.69
CA GLN A 114 -6.97 3.59 -31.06
C GLN A 114 -5.82 4.59 -31.33
N GLU A 115 -5.50 5.45 -30.36
CA GLU A 115 -4.37 6.38 -30.48
C GLU A 115 -3.03 5.63 -30.56
N ILE A 116 -2.89 4.51 -29.82
CA ILE A 116 -1.71 3.66 -29.92
C ILE A 116 -1.62 3.00 -31.29
N VAL A 117 -2.72 2.47 -31.82
CA VAL A 117 -2.77 1.89 -33.16
C VAL A 117 -2.39 2.93 -34.21
N ASN A 118 -2.95 4.13 -34.13
CA ASN A 118 -2.62 5.23 -35.04
C ASN A 118 -1.12 5.62 -34.94
N CYS A 119 -0.58 5.63 -33.72
CA CYS A 119 0.84 5.90 -33.51
C CYS A 119 1.73 4.80 -34.14
N LEU A 120 1.34 3.53 -34.01
CA LEU A 120 2.04 2.41 -34.65
C LEU A 120 2.02 2.49 -36.17
N GLN A 121 0.91 2.95 -36.74
CA GLN A 121 0.80 3.11 -38.20
C GLN A 121 1.62 4.30 -38.73
N ALA A 122 1.75 5.36 -37.93
CA ALA A 122 2.49 6.56 -38.29
C ALA A 122 3.99 6.44 -38.06
N ASP A 123 4.41 5.81 -36.97
CA ASP A 123 5.82 5.69 -36.58
C ASP A 123 6.40 4.37 -37.07
N LYS A 124 7.44 4.44 -37.89
CA LYS A 124 8.21 3.25 -38.26
C LYS A 124 8.87 2.60 -37.04
N LEU A 125 9.13 1.29 -37.15
CA LEU A 125 9.93 0.58 -36.19
C LEU A 125 11.38 1.09 -36.22
N SER A 126 11.96 1.28 -35.05
CA SER A 126 13.37 1.61 -34.94
C SER A 126 14.25 0.42 -35.32
N ILE A 127 15.49 0.69 -35.74
CA ILE A 127 16.46 -0.38 -36.03
C ILE A 127 16.63 -1.35 -34.87
N THR A 128 16.58 -0.85 -33.63
CA THR A 128 16.67 -1.69 -32.41
C THR A 128 15.44 -2.58 -32.24
N GLU A 129 14.23 -2.05 -32.49
CA GLU A 129 12.99 -2.81 -32.41
C GLU A 129 12.95 -3.91 -33.47
N LEU A 130 13.38 -3.60 -34.71
CA LEU A 130 13.51 -4.57 -35.79
C LEU A 130 14.50 -5.69 -35.43
N SER A 131 15.71 -5.34 -35.02
CA SER A 131 16.74 -6.33 -34.63
C SER A 131 16.28 -7.22 -33.49
N ASN A 132 15.56 -6.68 -32.51
CA ASN A 132 14.99 -7.48 -31.42
C ASN A 132 13.92 -8.47 -31.91
N LEU A 133 13.05 -8.04 -32.83
CA LEU A 133 12.05 -8.92 -33.43
C LEU A 133 12.69 -10.03 -34.27
N GLU A 134 13.71 -9.72 -35.07
CA GLU A 134 14.51 -10.68 -35.85
C GLU A 134 15.16 -11.72 -34.93
N ASN A 135 15.84 -11.26 -33.88
CA ASN A 135 16.44 -12.14 -32.87
C ASN A 135 15.41 -13.01 -32.19
N ALA A 136 14.25 -12.47 -31.82
CA ALA A 136 13.17 -13.21 -31.21
C ALA A 136 12.60 -14.28 -32.18
N HIS A 137 12.44 -13.94 -33.45
CA HIS A 137 11.98 -14.85 -34.51
C HIS A 137 12.96 -16.00 -34.75
N SER A 138 14.27 -15.72 -34.74
CA SER A 138 15.32 -16.73 -34.93
C SER A 138 15.32 -17.82 -33.85
N THR A 139 14.74 -17.55 -32.68
CA THR A 139 14.58 -18.56 -31.61
C THR A 139 13.51 -19.62 -31.92
N GLY A 140 12.64 -19.38 -32.90
CA GLY A 140 11.49 -20.22 -33.21
C GLY A 140 10.42 -20.27 -32.11
N ASN A 141 10.52 -19.44 -31.06
CA ASN A 141 9.58 -19.41 -29.95
C ASN A 141 8.66 -18.18 -30.01
N PRO A 142 7.34 -18.35 -30.29
CA PRO A 142 6.39 -17.24 -30.40
C PRO A 142 6.30 -16.35 -29.14
N ALA A 143 6.69 -16.88 -27.99
CA ALA A 143 6.68 -16.11 -26.74
C ALA A 143 7.68 -14.97 -26.74
N PHE A 144 8.86 -15.13 -27.34
CA PHE A 144 9.85 -14.06 -27.43
C PHE A 144 9.39 -12.94 -28.38
N ILE A 145 8.76 -13.30 -29.49
CA ILE A 145 8.18 -12.31 -30.42
C ILE A 145 7.06 -11.54 -29.69
N GLY A 146 6.17 -12.23 -29.00
CA GLY A 146 5.09 -11.60 -28.22
C GLY A 146 5.60 -10.66 -27.14
N TYR A 147 6.71 -10.99 -26.49
CA TYR A 147 7.37 -10.13 -25.51
C TYR A 147 7.92 -8.84 -26.14
N GLU A 148 8.57 -8.93 -27.29
CA GLU A 148 9.09 -7.74 -27.98
C GLU A 148 7.96 -6.86 -28.53
N ILE A 149 6.85 -7.46 -29.04
CA ILE A 149 5.65 -6.70 -29.43
C ILE A 149 5.04 -5.97 -28.24
N ASP A 150 4.92 -6.61 -27.09
CA ASP A 150 4.42 -5.96 -25.87
C ASP A 150 5.29 -4.77 -25.45
N LYS A 151 6.60 -4.88 -25.55
CA LYS A 151 7.53 -3.76 -25.33
C LYS A 151 7.28 -2.60 -26.30
N ILE A 152 7.07 -2.89 -27.58
CA ILE A 152 6.79 -1.87 -28.59
C ILE A 152 5.49 -1.16 -28.26
N LEU A 153 4.42 -1.89 -27.93
CA LEU A 153 3.14 -1.32 -27.52
C LEU A 153 3.29 -0.41 -26.28
N LYS A 154 4.03 -0.86 -25.27
CA LYS A 154 4.31 -0.07 -24.06
C LYS A 154 5.17 1.16 -24.35
N SER A 155 6.13 1.06 -25.27
CA SER A 155 6.95 2.18 -25.71
C SER A 155 6.11 3.25 -26.40
N ARG A 156 5.20 2.87 -27.30
CA ARG A 156 4.29 3.82 -27.98
C ARG A 156 3.33 4.47 -26.99
N ASN A 157 2.79 3.69 -26.05
CA ASN A 157 1.99 4.21 -24.95
C ASN A 157 2.76 5.27 -24.13
N SER A 158 4.01 4.97 -23.75
CA SER A 158 4.85 5.89 -23.00
C SER A 158 5.17 7.18 -23.76
N LYS A 159 5.35 7.12 -25.08
CA LYS A 159 5.53 8.32 -25.92
C LYS A 159 4.29 9.22 -25.89
N LEU A 160 3.09 8.62 -25.99
CA LEU A 160 1.84 9.37 -25.96
C LEU A 160 1.59 9.99 -24.57
N ILE A 161 1.90 9.26 -23.50
CA ILE A 161 1.75 9.75 -22.11
C ILE A 161 2.79 10.82 -21.77
N ASN A 162 4.00 10.79 -22.32
CA ASN A 162 5.01 11.83 -22.05
C ASN A 162 4.57 13.23 -22.52
N ASN A 163 3.63 13.29 -23.43
CA ASN A 163 2.98 14.53 -23.86
C ASN A 163 1.87 14.99 -22.91
N LEU A 164 1.46 14.13 -21.98
CA LEU A 164 0.51 14.41 -20.91
C LEU A 164 1.32 14.52 -19.61
N GLU A 165 1.03 15.46 -18.74
CA GLU A 165 1.72 15.68 -17.45
C GLU A 165 1.51 14.54 -16.43
N SER A 166 1.04 13.39 -16.87
CA SER A 166 0.69 12.23 -16.04
C SER A 166 1.93 11.41 -15.65
N LYS A 167 2.05 11.05 -14.38
CA LYS A 167 3.16 10.25 -13.82
C LYS A 167 3.07 8.74 -14.14
N ASP A 168 1.97 8.27 -14.73
CA ASP A 168 1.67 6.84 -14.87
C ASP A 168 2.16 6.24 -16.20
N LYS A 169 3.48 6.22 -16.37
CA LYS A 169 4.18 5.88 -17.61
C LYS A 169 4.15 4.39 -18.05
N THR A 170 3.38 3.53 -17.42
CA THR A 170 3.58 2.08 -17.61
C THR A 170 2.31 1.23 -17.71
N CYS A 171 1.12 1.83 -17.75
CA CYS A 171 -0.08 1.06 -17.96
C CYS A 171 -0.25 0.70 -19.43
N ALA A 172 -0.44 -0.58 -19.75
CA ALA A 172 -0.89 -1.00 -21.06
C ALA A 172 -2.32 -0.50 -21.27
N ASN A 173 -2.67 -0.13 -22.49
CA ASN A 173 -4.00 0.39 -22.80
C ASN A 173 -5.04 -0.69 -23.03
N PHE A 174 -4.67 -1.94 -22.79
CA PHE A 174 -5.56 -3.09 -22.82
C PHE A 174 -5.14 -4.12 -21.76
N MET A 175 -6.11 -4.83 -21.21
CA MET A 175 -5.91 -5.92 -20.26
C MET A 175 -6.94 -7.01 -20.51
N PHE A 176 -6.59 -8.26 -20.21
CA PHE A 176 -7.50 -9.38 -20.34
C PHE A 176 -8.14 -9.71 -19.01
N SER A 177 -9.48 -9.74 -18.98
CA SER A 177 -10.25 -10.25 -17.85
C SER A 177 -10.73 -11.65 -18.18
N ASN A 178 -10.37 -12.63 -17.35
CA ASN A 178 -10.86 -13.98 -17.44
C ASN A 178 -11.85 -14.21 -16.29
N ASP A 179 -13.14 -14.02 -16.54
CA ASP A 179 -14.21 -14.26 -15.57
C ASP A 179 -14.75 -15.69 -15.58
N GLY A 180 -14.03 -16.61 -16.25
CA GLY A 180 -14.37 -18.03 -16.34
C GLY A 180 -15.42 -18.38 -17.40
N SER A 181 -16.25 -17.43 -17.84
CA SER A 181 -17.34 -17.69 -18.80
C SER A 181 -17.15 -16.98 -20.14
N CYS A 182 -16.47 -15.85 -20.16
CA CYS A 182 -16.20 -15.05 -21.36
C CYS A 182 -14.81 -14.44 -21.31
N ARG A 183 -14.02 -14.65 -22.37
CA ARG A 183 -12.78 -13.88 -22.57
C ARG A 183 -13.17 -12.48 -23.04
N ARG A 184 -13.11 -11.53 -22.12
CA ARG A 184 -13.28 -10.12 -22.42
C ARG A 184 -11.94 -9.43 -22.28
N TYR A 185 -11.66 -8.45 -23.11
CA TYR A 185 -10.57 -7.56 -22.84
C TYR A 185 -11.11 -6.17 -22.44
N ILE A 186 -10.34 -5.48 -21.64
CA ILE A 186 -10.61 -4.12 -21.22
C ILE A 186 -9.62 -3.24 -21.96
N ALA A 187 -10.10 -2.27 -22.68
CA ALA A 187 -9.26 -1.31 -23.35
C ALA A 187 -9.73 0.13 -23.06
N LYS A 188 -8.81 1.09 -23.15
CA LYS A 188 -9.13 2.49 -23.06
C LYS A 188 -9.77 2.94 -24.37
N GLY A 189 -11.07 3.25 -24.33
CA GLY A 189 -11.79 3.93 -25.39
C GLY A 189 -11.46 5.41 -25.44
N PRO A 190 -12.13 6.20 -26.29
CA PRO A 190 -11.86 7.63 -26.41
C PRO A 190 -12.07 8.41 -25.10
N ASN A 191 -13.04 8.02 -24.29
CA ASN A 191 -13.41 8.70 -23.06
C ASN A 191 -13.07 7.92 -21.80
N GLU A 192 -13.35 6.62 -21.79
CA GLU A 192 -13.23 5.77 -20.61
C GLU A 192 -12.73 4.36 -20.95
N TRP A 193 -12.38 3.62 -19.90
CA TRP A 193 -12.08 2.20 -20.02
C TRP A 193 -13.38 1.41 -20.14
N GLU A 194 -13.43 0.50 -21.08
CA GLU A 194 -14.63 -0.28 -21.40
C GLU A 194 -14.29 -1.73 -21.76
N PHE A 195 -15.31 -2.59 -21.69
CA PHE A 195 -15.18 -3.97 -22.10
C PHE A 195 -15.40 -4.13 -23.60
N PHE A 196 -14.49 -4.84 -24.22
CA PHE A 196 -14.59 -5.27 -25.62
C PHE A 196 -14.76 -6.77 -25.69
N THR A 197 -15.62 -7.25 -26.56
CA THR A 197 -15.86 -8.67 -26.83
C THR A 197 -15.09 -9.17 -28.06
N ASP A 198 -14.60 -8.24 -28.87
CA ASP A 198 -13.90 -8.52 -30.12
C ASP A 198 -12.38 -8.42 -29.93
N ASN A 199 -11.67 -9.50 -30.24
CA ASN A 199 -10.20 -9.55 -30.18
C ASN A 199 -9.54 -8.96 -31.44
N ASN A 200 -10.30 -8.58 -32.46
CA ASN A 200 -9.77 -8.15 -33.76
C ASN A 200 -8.80 -6.98 -33.61
N SER A 201 -9.12 -5.99 -32.76
CA SER A 201 -8.27 -4.82 -32.56
C SER A 201 -6.85 -5.16 -32.06
N ILE A 202 -6.69 -6.22 -31.24
CA ILE A 202 -5.39 -6.64 -30.73
C ILE A 202 -4.65 -7.47 -31.80
N GLU A 203 -5.38 -8.32 -32.52
CA GLU A 203 -4.86 -9.07 -33.65
C GLU A 203 -4.40 -8.09 -34.74
N ASP A 204 -5.17 -7.03 -35.01
CA ASP A 204 -4.84 -5.98 -35.97
C ASP A 204 -3.57 -5.21 -35.55
N SER A 205 -3.46 -4.83 -34.29
CA SER A 205 -2.25 -4.13 -33.78
C SER A 205 -1.01 -5.01 -33.86
N THR A 206 -1.15 -6.28 -33.50
CA THR A 206 -0.08 -7.28 -33.61
C THR A 206 0.32 -7.47 -35.08
N SER A 207 -0.67 -7.54 -35.97
CA SER A 207 -0.44 -7.66 -37.41
C SER A 207 0.25 -6.42 -37.99
N VAL A 208 -0.14 -5.21 -37.60
CA VAL A 208 0.53 -3.97 -38.05
C VAL A 208 2.01 -4.00 -37.72
N ILE A 209 2.41 -4.37 -36.49
CA ILE A 209 3.81 -4.46 -36.08
C ILE A 209 4.55 -5.52 -36.88
N LEU A 210 3.95 -6.71 -37.04
CA LEU A 210 4.57 -7.80 -37.76
C LEU A 210 4.69 -7.52 -39.26
N ASP A 211 3.71 -6.84 -39.86
CA ASP A 211 3.72 -6.48 -41.27
C ASP A 211 4.77 -5.39 -41.52
N GLN A 212 4.91 -4.38 -40.63
CA GLN A 212 5.99 -3.41 -40.69
C GLN A 212 7.37 -4.09 -40.58
N ALA A 213 7.54 -4.99 -39.61
CA ALA A 213 8.76 -5.75 -39.43
C ALA A 213 9.09 -6.60 -40.69
N SER A 214 8.11 -7.19 -41.33
CA SER A 214 8.29 -8.00 -42.55
C SER A 214 8.71 -7.16 -43.76
N ILE A 215 8.26 -5.90 -43.81
CA ILE A 215 8.62 -4.98 -44.91
C ILE A 215 10.00 -4.37 -44.70
N GLU A 216 10.35 -4.02 -43.48
CA GLU A 216 11.55 -3.26 -43.12
C GLU A 216 12.75 -4.16 -42.78
N SER A 217 12.51 -5.43 -42.48
CA SER A 217 13.54 -6.44 -42.18
C SER A 217 14.22 -6.91 -43.45
N ASN A 218 15.56 -6.99 -43.47
CA ASN A 218 16.34 -7.61 -44.52
C ASN A 218 16.12 -9.12 -44.62
N GLU A 219 15.66 -9.75 -43.55
CA GLU A 219 15.24 -11.15 -43.49
C GLU A 219 13.70 -11.18 -43.43
N MET A 220 13.04 -11.62 -44.53
CA MET A 220 11.58 -11.75 -44.57
C MET A 220 11.07 -12.53 -43.32
N LEU A 221 10.51 -11.79 -42.37
CA LEU A 221 9.81 -12.38 -41.21
C LEU A 221 8.54 -13.08 -41.67
N ASN A 222 8.69 -14.30 -42.18
CA ASN A 222 7.56 -15.09 -42.70
C ASN A 222 6.83 -15.79 -41.56
N ILE A 223 5.97 -15.03 -40.86
CA ILE A 223 5.22 -15.52 -39.69
C ILE A 223 3.87 -16.06 -40.15
N SER A 224 3.70 -17.36 -39.99
CA SER A 224 2.47 -18.07 -40.35
C SER A 224 1.25 -17.60 -39.50
N LYS A 225 0.04 -17.76 -40.00
CA LYS A 225 -1.20 -17.45 -39.27
C LYS A 225 -1.27 -18.16 -37.90
N LYS A 226 -0.78 -19.39 -37.79
CA LYS A 226 -0.74 -20.16 -36.54
C LYS A 226 0.21 -19.50 -35.52
N GLU A 227 1.37 -19.01 -35.98
CA GLU A 227 2.32 -18.32 -35.13
C GLU A 227 1.78 -16.97 -34.67
N ARG A 228 1.13 -16.20 -35.53
CA ARG A 228 0.43 -14.95 -35.16
C ARG A 228 -0.59 -15.20 -34.04
N THR A 229 -1.39 -16.25 -34.17
CA THR A 229 -2.35 -16.64 -33.10
C THR A 229 -1.65 -17.00 -31.79
N ASN A 230 -0.51 -17.69 -31.83
CA ASN A 230 0.23 -18.06 -30.62
C ASN A 230 0.90 -16.83 -29.99
N ILE A 231 1.40 -15.89 -30.77
CA ILE A 231 1.94 -14.60 -30.31
C ILE A 231 0.84 -13.81 -29.61
N THR A 232 -0.34 -13.69 -30.22
CA THR A 232 -1.49 -13.00 -29.61
C THR A 232 -1.90 -13.63 -28.28
N LYS A 233 -1.96 -14.96 -28.20
CA LYS A 233 -2.24 -15.68 -26.93
C LYS A 233 -1.19 -15.39 -25.86
N TYR A 234 0.06 -15.25 -26.24
CA TYR A 234 1.12 -14.89 -25.27
C TYR A 234 0.95 -13.48 -24.77
N ILE A 235 0.69 -12.51 -25.65
CA ILE A 235 0.41 -11.11 -25.28
C ILE A 235 -0.80 -11.04 -24.34
N GLN A 236 -1.83 -11.85 -24.57
CA GLN A 236 -2.98 -11.99 -23.68
C GLN A 236 -2.58 -12.46 -22.28
N ARG A 237 -1.68 -13.43 -22.15
CA ARG A 237 -1.23 -13.96 -20.86
C ARG A 237 -0.48 -12.94 -20.03
N ILE A 238 0.43 -12.17 -20.64
CA ILE A 238 1.25 -11.19 -19.93
C ILE A 238 0.47 -9.93 -19.55
N ASN A 239 -0.66 -9.69 -20.21
CA ASN A 239 -1.57 -8.58 -19.91
C ASN A 239 -2.87 -9.07 -19.21
N ASP A 240 -2.83 -10.22 -18.53
CA ASP A 240 -3.94 -10.70 -17.71
C ASP A 240 -4.22 -9.73 -16.56
N TRP A 241 -5.51 -9.45 -16.32
CA TRP A 241 -5.94 -8.51 -15.29
C TRP A 241 -5.38 -8.81 -13.90
N ASN A 242 -5.39 -10.07 -13.49
CA ASN A 242 -4.94 -10.44 -12.14
C ASN A 242 -3.44 -10.19 -11.96
N THR A 243 -2.65 -10.46 -12.99
CA THR A 243 -1.20 -10.20 -13.00
C THR A 243 -0.91 -8.70 -13.08
N SER A 244 -1.60 -7.99 -13.97
CA SER A 244 -1.40 -6.54 -14.19
C SER A 244 -1.87 -5.70 -13.02
N LYS A 245 -2.96 -6.09 -12.33
CA LYS A 245 -3.49 -5.38 -11.17
C LYS A 245 -2.48 -5.24 -10.04
N LEU A 246 -1.73 -6.29 -9.73
CA LEU A 246 -0.69 -6.23 -8.70
C LEU A 246 0.39 -5.20 -9.05
N GLN A 247 0.83 -5.18 -10.30
CA GLN A 247 1.82 -4.21 -10.78
C GLN A 247 1.29 -2.77 -10.80
N LEU A 248 -0.01 -2.58 -11.00
CA LEU A 248 -0.66 -1.27 -10.98
C LEU A 248 -0.87 -0.76 -9.56
N LEU A 249 -1.17 -1.63 -8.60
CA LEU A 249 -1.32 -1.27 -7.18
C LEU A 249 -0.01 -0.75 -6.58
N ASP A 250 1.13 -1.24 -7.03
CA ASP A 250 2.45 -0.78 -6.56
C ASP A 250 2.78 0.66 -7.01
N LYS A 251 1.96 1.26 -7.88
CA LYS A 251 2.18 2.60 -8.46
C LYS A 251 1.21 3.67 -7.96
N ILE A 252 0.19 3.27 -7.20
CA ILE A 252 -0.79 4.15 -6.57
C ILE A 252 -0.36 4.46 -5.13
#